data_97d62b4ddd847fd3ccc43ff31fdd75ef
#
_entry.id   97d62b4ddd847fd3ccc43ff31fdd75ef
#
_cell.length_a   1.000
_cell.length_b   1.000
_cell.length_c   1.000
_cell.angle_alpha   90.00
_cell.angle_beta   90.00
_cell.angle_gamma   90.00
#
_symmetry.space_group_name_H-M   'P 1'
#
loop_
_entity.id
_entity.type
_entity.pdbx_description
1 polymer ?
#
loop_
_entity_poly.entity_id
_entity_poly.type
_entity_poly.pdbx_seq_one_letter_code
_entity_poly.pdbx_strand_id
1 'polypeptide(L)'
;TKMRVSSVAASRSPSKLYLEVDHTISVENAVNALIIKSANDVATVVAEHISGTERNFAKLMTKFAKKIGMNKTTFKNASGLPNRAQMTTARDIATLSHTLIKNFPEEYKLFKKQKFVWKGKTYKSHNKLMKTYGGADGIKTGYIKASGFQLAFSAKRKNKRLIGVYFGGDTGKQRDSRLAFLMNKEFGELNINTKEVKKNVPNAGNYKIVVGTFKYKKNAEKQLKLIKHKYPKTTS
;
A
#
# COMPACT_ATOMS: atom_id res chain seq x y z
N THR A 1 10.56 5.43 22.18
CA THR A 1 11.49 6.30 21.39
C THR A 1 10.75 7.52 20.89
N LYS A 2 11.37 8.71 21.02
CA LYS A 2 10.94 9.99 20.45
C LYS A 2 11.89 10.37 19.32
N MET A 3 11.36 10.90 18.21
CA MET A 3 12.10 11.30 17.01
C MET A 3 12.00 12.81 16.86
N ARG A 4 13.13 13.50 16.67
CA ARG A 4 13.20 14.97 16.51
C ARG A 4 12.76 15.37 15.11
N VAL A 5 12.07 16.48 15.01
CA VAL A 5 11.60 17.08 13.74
C VAL A 5 12.63 18.08 13.24
N SER A 6 13.17 17.82 12.06
CA SER A 6 14.08 18.74 11.36
C SER A 6 13.32 19.83 10.59
N SER A 7 14.02 20.88 10.19
CA SER A 7 13.48 21.90 9.28
C SER A 7 13.08 21.31 7.92
N VAL A 8 13.82 20.30 7.44
CA VAL A 8 13.51 19.58 6.19
C VAL A 8 12.20 18.83 6.32
N ALA A 9 11.97 18.11 7.42
CA ALA A 9 10.72 17.40 7.67
C ALA A 9 9.55 18.37 7.78
N ALA A 10 9.66 19.43 8.57
CA ALA A 10 8.63 20.43 8.79
C ALA A 10 8.22 21.15 7.49
N SER A 11 9.14 21.33 6.53
CA SER A 11 8.91 22.01 5.24
C SER A 11 8.17 21.16 4.20
N ARG A 12 7.96 19.84 4.45
CA ARG A 12 7.34 18.95 3.46
C ARG A 12 5.95 19.41 3.04
N SER A 13 5.66 19.23 1.74
CA SER A 13 4.35 19.52 1.17
C SER A 13 3.26 18.63 1.78
N PRO A 14 2.01 19.10 1.88
CA PRO A 14 0.88 18.27 2.31
C PRO A 14 0.68 17.01 1.42
N SER A 15 0.14 15.92 1.96
CA SER A 15 -0.49 15.72 3.27
C SER A 15 0.52 15.69 4.42
N LYS A 16 0.27 16.36 5.54
CA LYS A 16 1.18 16.40 6.69
C LYS A 16 0.46 16.67 8.01
N LEU A 17 1.14 16.47 9.14
CA LEU A 17 0.66 16.82 10.48
C LEU A 17 0.95 18.27 10.87
N TYR A 18 1.76 18.98 10.10
CA TYR A 18 2.28 20.32 10.42
C TYR A 18 3.16 20.29 11.69
N LEU A 19 4.13 19.38 11.68
CA LEU A 19 5.10 19.27 12.75
C LEU A 19 5.99 20.53 12.82
N GLU A 20 6.29 20.96 14.05
CA GLU A 20 7.14 22.11 14.33
C GLU A 20 8.60 21.67 14.49
N VAL A 21 9.53 22.47 13.98
CA VAL A 21 10.97 22.21 14.08
C VAL A 21 11.37 22.06 15.55
N ASP A 22 12.30 21.17 15.83
CA ASP A 22 12.83 20.82 17.14
C ASP A 22 11.86 20.13 18.12
N HIS A 23 10.58 20.04 17.78
CA HIS A 23 9.65 19.21 18.52
C HIS A 23 9.90 17.72 18.27
N THR A 24 9.23 16.88 19.02
CA THR A 24 9.38 15.42 18.89
C THR A 24 8.05 14.74 18.63
N ILE A 25 8.11 13.61 17.93
CA ILE A 25 7.00 12.68 17.76
C ILE A 25 7.41 11.28 18.22
N SER A 26 6.52 10.56 18.91
CA SER A 26 6.77 9.17 19.28
C SER A 26 6.65 8.24 18.07
N VAL A 27 7.32 7.09 18.10
CA VAL A 27 7.22 6.06 17.04
C VAL A 27 5.77 5.62 16.85
N GLU A 28 5.01 5.44 17.92
CA GLU A 28 3.60 5.06 17.84
C GLU A 28 2.76 6.09 17.08
N ASN A 29 2.89 7.37 17.44
CA ASN A 29 2.17 8.46 16.77
C ASN A 29 2.61 8.59 15.30
N ALA A 30 3.90 8.40 15.02
CA ALA A 30 4.41 8.43 13.66
C ALA A 30 3.81 7.30 12.80
N VAL A 31 3.76 6.07 13.29
CA VAL A 31 3.15 4.94 12.58
C VAL A 31 1.66 5.20 12.32
N ASN A 32 0.91 5.66 13.32
CA ASN A 32 -0.50 6.01 13.16
C ASN A 32 -0.69 7.14 12.12
N ALA A 33 0.15 8.18 12.15
CA ALA A 33 0.11 9.28 11.20
C ALA A 33 0.43 8.82 9.76
N LEU A 34 1.41 7.93 9.59
CA LEU A 34 1.75 7.36 8.28
C LEU A 34 0.61 6.53 7.70
N ILE A 35 -0.01 5.68 8.51
CA ILE A 35 -1.10 4.80 8.07
C ILE A 35 -2.36 5.61 7.76
N ILE A 36 -2.79 6.47 8.67
CA ILE A 36 -4.10 7.14 8.64
C ILE A 36 -4.06 8.42 7.80
N LYS A 37 -3.11 9.32 8.11
CA LYS A 37 -3.01 10.65 7.49
C LYS A 37 -2.13 10.65 6.25
N SER A 38 -1.23 9.67 6.10
CA SER A 38 -0.21 9.67 5.05
C SER A 38 0.68 10.92 5.12
N ALA A 39 1.18 11.22 6.32
CA ALA A 39 1.86 12.46 6.64
C ALA A 39 3.29 12.48 6.09
N ASN A 40 3.56 13.39 5.14
CA ASN A 40 4.84 13.48 4.45
C ASN A 40 5.97 14.00 5.37
N ASP A 41 5.66 14.96 6.26
CA ASP A 41 6.57 15.44 7.30
C ASP A 41 7.01 14.30 8.24
N VAL A 42 6.06 13.50 8.69
CA VAL A 42 6.35 12.32 9.54
C VAL A 42 7.18 11.28 8.80
N ALA A 43 6.93 11.05 7.52
CA ALA A 43 7.73 10.13 6.72
C ALA A 43 9.20 10.56 6.65
N THR A 44 9.45 11.87 6.51
CA THR A 44 10.80 12.44 6.53
C THR A 44 11.44 12.32 7.92
N VAL A 45 10.70 12.62 9.01
CA VAL A 45 11.20 12.42 10.39
C VAL A 45 11.66 10.98 10.63
N VAL A 46 10.84 9.99 10.25
CA VAL A 46 11.18 8.57 10.39
C VAL A 46 12.42 8.22 9.56
N ALA A 47 12.49 8.72 8.33
CA ALA A 47 13.62 8.48 7.44
C ALA A 47 14.93 9.03 8.00
N GLU A 48 14.90 10.24 8.51
CA GLU A 48 16.06 10.89 9.12
C GLU A 48 16.49 10.19 10.42
N HIS A 49 15.54 9.80 11.25
CA HIS A 49 15.80 9.07 12.49
C HIS A 49 16.51 7.72 12.24
N ILE A 50 16.11 6.98 11.20
CA ILE A 50 16.66 5.64 10.88
C ILE A 50 17.99 5.73 10.13
N SER A 51 18.15 6.72 9.24
CA SER A 51 19.26 6.73 8.26
C SER A 51 20.00 8.07 8.16
N GLY A 52 19.78 8.99 9.09
CA GLY A 52 20.38 10.33 9.12
C GLY A 52 19.80 11.28 8.08
N THR A 53 19.46 10.78 6.89
CA THR A 53 18.84 11.57 5.81
C THR A 53 17.78 10.78 5.06
N GLU A 54 16.76 11.48 4.52
CA GLU A 54 15.75 10.84 3.67
C GLU A 54 16.35 10.17 2.43
N ARG A 55 17.43 10.74 1.87
CA ARG A 55 18.16 10.15 0.72
C ARG A 55 18.75 8.77 1.08
N ASN A 56 19.40 8.66 2.22
CA ASN A 56 19.96 7.40 2.69
C ASN A 56 18.86 6.38 3.00
N PHE A 57 17.75 6.83 3.62
CA PHE A 57 16.59 5.99 3.88
C PHE A 57 15.98 5.46 2.58
N ALA A 58 15.84 6.28 1.54
CA ALA A 58 15.36 5.84 0.22
C ALA A 58 16.25 4.77 -0.42
N LYS A 59 17.59 4.88 -0.25
CA LYS A 59 18.53 3.83 -0.66
C LYS A 59 18.30 2.54 0.14
N LEU A 60 18.13 2.66 1.47
CA LEU A 60 17.83 1.52 2.35
C LEU A 60 16.50 0.86 1.96
N MET A 61 15.44 1.63 1.74
CA MET A 61 14.15 1.13 1.24
C MET A 61 14.32 0.37 -0.08
N THR A 62 15.09 0.91 -1.03
CA THR A 62 15.34 0.26 -2.32
C THR A 62 16.11 -1.06 -2.16
N LYS A 63 17.15 -1.06 -1.31
CA LYS A 63 17.91 -2.28 -0.98
C LYS A 63 17.01 -3.36 -0.36
N PHE A 64 16.16 -2.97 0.58
CA PHE A 64 15.21 -3.89 1.21
C PHE A 64 14.15 -4.39 0.21
N ALA A 65 13.62 -3.51 -0.64
CA ALA A 65 12.68 -3.89 -1.70
C ALA A 65 13.28 -4.99 -2.60
N LYS A 66 14.53 -4.84 -3.04
CA LYS A 66 15.22 -5.87 -3.84
C LYS A 66 15.34 -7.19 -3.06
N LYS A 67 15.70 -7.13 -1.77
CA LYS A 67 15.82 -8.31 -0.89
C LYS A 67 14.53 -9.12 -0.78
N ILE A 68 13.37 -8.45 -0.80
CA ILE A 68 12.06 -9.12 -0.74
C ILE A 68 11.46 -9.42 -2.11
N GLY A 69 12.20 -9.25 -3.20
CA GLY A 69 11.78 -9.62 -4.55
C GLY A 69 11.07 -8.52 -5.36
N MET A 70 11.05 -7.27 -4.88
CA MET A 70 10.49 -6.12 -5.60
C MET A 70 11.48 -5.60 -6.67
N ASN A 71 11.75 -6.42 -7.67
CA ASN A 71 12.83 -6.20 -8.63
C ASN A 71 12.63 -4.99 -9.56
N LYS A 72 11.41 -4.46 -9.68
CA LYS A 72 11.07 -3.30 -10.51
C LYS A 72 10.76 -2.04 -9.69
N THR A 73 11.21 -2.01 -8.41
CA THR A 73 10.98 -0.90 -7.50
C THR A 73 12.26 -0.15 -7.17
N THR A 74 12.17 1.17 -7.22
CA THR A 74 13.22 2.10 -6.77
C THR A 74 12.56 3.24 -6.01
N PHE A 75 12.99 3.48 -4.80
CA PHE A 75 12.55 4.60 -3.95
C PHE A 75 13.56 5.75 -4.04
N LYS A 76 13.05 6.99 -4.00
CA LYS A 76 13.83 8.22 -3.99
C LYS A 76 13.51 9.13 -2.80
N ASN A 77 12.39 8.90 -2.14
CA ASN A 77 11.99 9.55 -0.91
C ASN A 77 11.13 8.59 -0.06
N ALA A 78 10.85 9.00 1.18
CA ALA A 78 10.09 8.20 2.15
C ALA A 78 8.56 8.34 2.00
N SER A 79 8.10 9.43 1.38
CA SER A 79 6.69 9.84 1.38
C SER A 79 5.92 9.42 0.14
N GLY A 80 6.60 9.15 -0.98
CA GLY A 80 5.97 8.94 -2.27
C GLY A 80 5.67 10.25 -3.03
N LEU A 81 6.19 11.38 -2.57
CA LEU A 81 6.14 12.64 -3.34
C LEU A 81 6.79 12.47 -4.72
N PRO A 82 6.35 13.23 -5.74
CA PRO A 82 6.78 13.03 -7.11
C PRO A 82 8.30 13.06 -7.28
N ASN A 83 8.82 12.00 -7.90
CA ASN A 83 10.20 11.92 -8.37
C ASN A 83 10.23 11.02 -9.61
N ARG A 84 10.81 11.50 -10.73
CA ARG A 84 10.83 10.77 -12.01
C ARG A 84 11.54 9.41 -11.94
N ALA A 85 12.50 9.26 -11.04
CA ALA A 85 13.26 8.02 -10.85
C ALA A 85 12.66 7.09 -9.77
N GLN A 86 11.52 7.48 -9.15
CA GLN A 86 10.80 6.64 -8.21
C GLN A 86 9.77 5.78 -8.95
N MET A 87 10.03 4.50 -9.01
CA MET A 87 9.24 3.56 -9.82
C MET A 87 8.85 2.33 -9.01
N THR A 88 7.69 1.78 -9.31
CA THR A 88 7.24 0.49 -8.79
C THR A 88 6.26 -0.18 -9.76
N THR A 89 5.82 -1.39 -9.42
CA THR A 89 4.74 -2.11 -10.13
C THR A 89 3.68 -2.57 -9.14
N ALA A 90 2.47 -2.85 -9.63
CA ALA A 90 1.41 -3.40 -8.80
C ALA A 90 1.81 -4.74 -8.18
N ARG A 91 2.58 -5.58 -8.91
CA ARG A 91 3.11 -6.84 -8.39
C ARG A 91 4.10 -6.62 -7.26
N ASP A 92 5.03 -5.68 -7.39
CA ASP A 92 6.01 -5.39 -6.34
C ASP A 92 5.32 -4.88 -5.07
N ILE A 93 4.31 -4.01 -5.20
CA ILE A 93 3.52 -3.56 -4.04
C ILE A 93 2.70 -4.70 -3.43
N ALA A 94 2.19 -5.64 -4.23
CA ALA A 94 1.54 -6.85 -3.70
C ALA A 94 2.55 -7.74 -2.95
N THR A 95 3.78 -7.88 -3.44
CA THR A 95 4.88 -8.57 -2.76
C THR A 95 5.20 -7.91 -1.42
N LEU A 96 5.32 -6.57 -1.38
CA LEU A 96 5.52 -5.82 -0.14
C LEU A 96 4.37 -6.06 0.84
N SER A 97 3.13 -5.96 0.36
CA SER A 97 1.92 -6.16 1.16
C SER A 97 1.87 -7.56 1.78
N HIS A 98 2.19 -8.59 0.99
CA HIS A 98 2.27 -9.97 1.45
C HIS A 98 3.37 -10.14 2.51
N THR A 99 4.57 -9.60 2.26
CA THR A 99 5.69 -9.67 3.20
C THR A 99 5.36 -8.98 4.52
N LEU A 100 4.71 -7.82 4.48
CA LEU A 100 4.25 -7.09 5.66
C LEU A 100 3.27 -7.95 6.49
N ILE A 101 2.25 -8.50 5.86
CA ILE A 101 1.23 -9.31 6.53
C ILE A 101 1.82 -10.59 7.13
N LYS A 102 2.75 -11.23 6.40
CA LYS A 102 3.35 -12.49 6.80
C LYS A 102 4.36 -12.32 7.93
N ASN A 103 5.22 -11.32 7.84
CA ASN A 103 6.37 -11.18 8.72
C ASN A 103 6.10 -10.27 9.93
N PHE A 104 5.05 -9.43 9.87
CA PHE A 104 4.69 -8.47 10.91
C PHE A 104 3.18 -8.52 11.21
N PRO A 105 2.63 -9.69 11.58
CA PRO A 105 1.18 -9.89 11.74
C PRO A 105 0.59 -9.04 12.87
N GLU A 106 1.34 -8.77 13.94
CA GLU A 106 0.88 -7.94 15.06
C GLU A 106 0.83 -6.47 14.66
N GLU A 107 1.90 -5.94 14.08
CA GLU A 107 1.98 -4.56 13.58
C GLU A 107 0.98 -4.32 12.45
N TYR A 108 0.70 -5.33 11.64
CA TYR A 108 -0.29 -5.25 10.58
C TYR A 108 -1.70 -4.93 11.11
N LYS A 109 -2.03 -5.29 12.35
CA LYS A 109 -3.32 -4.96 12.97
C LYS A 109 -3.58 -3.46 13.02
N LEU A 110 -2.52 -2.62 13.05
CA LEU A 110 -2.63 -1.17 13.03
C LEU A 110 -3.29 -0.63 11.75
N PHE A 111 -3.18 -1.35 10.62
CA PHE A 111 -3.78 -0.95 9.35
C PHE A 111 -5.30 -1.00 9.34
N LYS A 112 -5.94 -1.68 10.32
CA LYS A 112 -7.40 -1.64 10.52
C LYS A 112 -7.90 -0.31 11.11
N LYS A 113 -7.03 0.48 11.72
CA LYS A 113 -7.41 1.75 12.34
C LYS A 113 -7.98 2.71 11.29
N GLN A 114 -9.13 3.34 11.62
CA GLN A 114 -9.82 4.29 10.75
C GLN A 114 -9.68 5.73 11.19
N LYS A 115 -9.21 5.94 12.41
CA LYS A 115 -9.04 7.27 13.02
C LYS A 115 -7.74 7.33 13.82
N PHE A 116 -7.18 8.52 13.90
CA PHE A 116 -6.00 8.85 14.70
C PHE A 116 -6.17 10.26 15.27
N VAL A 117 -5.87 10.44 16.54
CA VAL A 117 -5.93 11.74 17.22
C VAL A 117 -4.51 12.25 17.45
N TRP A 118 -4.26 13.48 17.03
CA TRP A 118 -3.00 14.17 17.24
C TRP A 118 -3.24 15.61 17.67
N LYS A 119 -2.68 16.03 18.82
CA LYS A 119 -2.86 17.37 19.41
C LYS A 119 -4.34 17.82 19.38
N GLY A 120 -5.27 16.98 19.87
CA GLY A 120 -6.71 17.25 19.92
C GLY A 120 -7.47 17.15 18.57
N LYS A 121 -6.76 17.00 17.44
CA LYS A 121 -7.37 16.91 16.12
C LYS A 121 -7.54 15.46 15.69
N THR A 122 -8.75 15.10 15.26
CA THR A 122 -9.04 13.76 14.70
C THR A 122 -8.80 13.71 13.21
N TYR A 123 -7.94 12.80 12.77
CA TYR A 123 -7.70 12.45 11.37
C TYR A 123 -8.44 11.16 11.01
N LYS A 124 -9.02 11.10 9.80
CA LYS A 124 -9.72 9.91 9.29
C LYS A 124 -8.90 9.26 8.17
N SER A 125 -8.96 7.94 8.09
CA SER A 125 -8.27 7.19 7.03
C SER A 125 -8.78 7.57 5.64
N HIS A 126 -7.86 7.67 4.69
CA HIS A 126 -8.15 7.88 3.27
C HIS A 126 -8.68 6.62 2.57
N ASN A 127 -8.52 5.44 3.19
CA ASN A 127 -9.02 4.17 2.65
C ASN A 127 -10.51 3.98 2.97
N LYS A 128 -11.37 4.57 2.15
CA LYS A 128 -12.82 4.51 2.34
C LYS A 128 -13.39 3.10 2.14
N LEU A 129 -12.75 2.28 1.30
CA LEU A 129 -13.17 0.92 1.01
C LEU A 129 -13.16 0.02 2.26
N MET A 130 -12.30 0.33 3.24
CA MET A 130 -12.28 -0.33 4.55
C MET A 130 -13.61 -0.30 5.30
N LYS A 131 -14.50 0.67 5.01
CA LYS A 131 -15.78 0.81 5.70
C LYS A 131 -16.91 -0.01 5.06
N THR A 132 -16.77 -0.30 3.77
CA THR A 132 -17.86 -0.84 2.94
C THR A 132 -17.56 -2.24 2.42
N TYR A 133 -16.31 -2.70 2.51
CA TYR A 133 -15.91 -4.00 1.97
C TYR A 133 -15.75 -5.03 3.10
N GLY A 134 -16.58 -6.09 3.07
CA GLY A 134 -16.55 -7.15 4.08
C GLY A 134 -15.21 -7.88 4.15
N GLY A 135 -14.66 -7.99 5.35
CA GLY A 135 -13.36 -8.61 5.61
C GLY A 135 -12.14 -7.71 5.37
N ALA A 136 -12.33 -6.44 5.01
CA ALA A 136 -11.24 -5.48 4.81
C ALA A 136 -10.41 -5.25 6.08
N ASP A 137 -9.08 -5.25 5.95
CA ASP A 137 -8.15 -5.03 7.07
C ASP A 137 -6.89 -4.22 6.73
N GLY A 138 -6.84 -3.59 5.55
CA GLY A 138 -5.72 -2.75 5.11
C GLY A 138 -5.86 -2.34 3.64
N ILE A 139 -4.89 -1.69 3.03
CA ILE A 139 -3.54 -1.40 3.53
C ILE A 139 -3.26 0.10 3.38
N LYS A 140 -3.02 0.61 2.14
CA LYS A 140 -2.59 1.99 1.94
C LYS A 140 -3.07 2.58 0.62
N THR A 141 -3.61 3.79 0.69
CA THR A 141 -3.92 4.62 -0.48
C THR A 141 -2.71 5.44 -0.90
N GLY A 142 -2.66 5.80 -2.18
CA GLY A 142 -1.72 6.76 -2.73
C GLY A 142 -2.39 7.68 -3.74
N TYR A 143 -1.85 8.88 -3.90
CA TYR A 143 -2.26 9.82 -4.94
C TYR A 143 -1.11 10.76 -5.29
N ILE A 144 -0.81 10.87 -6.57
CA ILE A 144 -0.09 12.00 -7.16
C ILE A 144 -0.76 12.36 -8.49
N LYS A 145 -0.70 13.63 -8.89
CA LYS A 145 -1.36 14.12 -10.12
C LYS A 145 -0.92 13.31 -11.36
N ALA A 146 0.36 12.95 -11.44
CA ALA A 146 0.93 12.25 -12.60
C ALA A 146 0.46 10.79 -12.75
N SER A 147 0.13 10.09 -11.65
CA SER A 147 -0.24 8.67 -11.67
C SER A 147 -1.66 8.37 -11.16
N GLY A 148 -2.44 9.39 -10.80
CA GLY A 148 -3.84 9.22 -10.35
C GLY A 148 -3.97 8.61 -8.96
N PHE A 149 -5.05 7.90 -8.71
CA PHE A 149 -5.38 7.30 -7.42
C PHE A 149 -4.95 5.83 -7.36
N GLN A 150 -4.23 5.46 -6.29
CA GLN A 150 -3.73 4.11 -6.05
C GLN A 150 -4.31 3.53 -4.75
N LEU A 151 -4.35 2.20 -4.67
CA LEU A 151 -4.69 1.47 -3.45
C LEU A 151 -4.00 0.09 -3.45
N ALA A 152 -3.25 -0.18 -2.40
CA ALA A 152 -2.97 -1.53 -1.95
C ALA A 152 -4.02 -1.89 -0.90
N PHE A 153 -4.72 -2.99 -1.09
CA PHE A 153 -5.87 -3.39 -0.30
C PHE A 153 -5.77 -4.85 0.11
N SER A 154 -6.27 -5.17 1.29
CA SER A 154 -6.38 -6.55 1.76
C SER A 154 -7.73 -6.80 2.39
N ALA A 155 -8.27 -7.98 2.14
CA ALA A 155 -9.45 -8.49 2.81
C ALA A 155 -9.28 -9.99 3.11
N LYS A 156 -9.83 -10.41 4.27
CA LYS A 156 -9.87 -11.81 4.68
C LYS A 156 -11.32 -12.23 4.84
N ARG A 157 -11.72 -13.28 4.14
CA ARG A 157 -13.03 -13.93 4.29
C ARG A 157 -12.81 -15.40 4.59
N LYS A 158 -13.44 -15.90 5.67
CA LYS A 158 -13.15 -17.23 6.22
C LYS A 158 -11.62 -17.38 6.41
N ASN A 159 -11.00 -18.41 5.88
CA ASN A 159 -9.55 -18.65 5.98
C ASN A 159 -8.75 -18.19 4.74
N LYS A 160 -9.38 -17.50 3.80
CA LYS A 160 -8.71 -16.99 2.59
C LYS A 160 -8.51 -15.50 2.65
N ARG A 161 -7.30 -15.06 2.31
CA ARG A 161 -6.92 -13.66 2.18
C ARG A 161 -6.63 -13.32 0.72
N LEU A 162 -7.16 -12.19 0.28
CA LEU A 162 -6.78 -11.58 -0.99
C LEU A 162 -6.03 -10.28 -0.74
N ILE A 163 -5.04 -10.02 -1.58
CA ILE A 163 -4.33 -8.74 -1.67
C ILE A 163 -4.59 -8.19 -3.06
N GLY A 164 -5.24 -7.04 -3.13
CA GLY A 164 -5.52 -6.33 -4.37
C GLY A 164 -4.67 -5.06 -4.48
N VAL A 165 -4.09 -4.80 -5.64
CA VAL A 165 -3.36 -3.56 -5.92
C VAL A 165 -3.89 -2.92 -7.19
N TYR A 166 -4.29 -1.66 -7.09
CA TYR A 166 -4.82 -0.87 -8.21
C TYR A 166 -4.07 0.44 -8.34
N PHE A 167 -3.61 0.74 -9.56
CA PHE A 167 -2.93 1.98 -9.91
C PHE A 167 -3.68 2.73 -11.02
N GLY A 168 -3.59 4.05 -11.01
CA GLY A 168 -4.03 4.90 -12.10
C GLY A 168 -5.54 5.15 -12.16
N GLY A 169 -6.25 5.12 -11.03
CA GLY A 169 -7.65 5.55 -10.98
C GLY A 169 -7.80 7.04 -11.24
N ASP A 170 -8.83 7.44 -12.00
CA ASP A 170 -9.13 8.86 -12.24
C ASP A 170 -9.71 9.53 -10.99
N THR A 171 -10.43 8.76 -10.19
CA THR A 171 -10.98 9.18 -8.89
C THR A 171 -10.81 8.10 -7.83
N GLY A 172 -10.83 8.50 -6.54
CA GLY A 172 -10.84 7.55 -5.45
C GLY A 172 -12.04 6.60 -5.48
N LYS A 173 -13.23 7.09 -5.90
CA LYS A 173 -14.45 6.30 -6.03
C LYS A 173 -14.32 5.23 -7.13
N GLN A 174 -13.82 5.61 -8.32
CA GLN A 174 -13.59 4.68 -9.42
C GLN A 174 -12.58 3.59 -9.02
N ARG A 175 -11.45 3.98 -8.41
CA ARG A 175 -10.45 3.05 -7.88
C ARG A 175 -11.08 2.04 -6.91
N ASP A 176 -11.86 2.53 -5.93
CA ASP A 176 -12.48 1.68 -4.91
C ASP A 176 -13.50 0.71 -5.53
N SER A 177 -14.38 1.20 -6.42
CA SER A 177 -15.38 0.37 -7.11
C SER A 177 -14.73 -0.70 -7.97
N ARG A 178 -13.69 -0.33 -8.74
CA ARG A 178 -13.00 -1.29 -9.61
C ARG A 178 -12.25 -2.35 -8.82
N LEU A 179 -11.57 -1.94 -7.75
CA LEU A 179 -10.86 -2.90 -6.90
C LEU A 179 -11.82 -3.83 -6.16
N ALA A 180 -12.94 -3.30 -5.64
CA ALA A 180 -13.98 -4.11 -5.02
C ALA A 180 -14.55 -5.16 -5.99
N PHE A 181 -14.82 -4.76 -7.24
CA PHE A 181 -15.27 -5.69 -8.30
C PHE A 181 -14.27 -6.83 -8.52
N LEU A 182 -12.99 -6.50 -8.69
CA LEU A 182 -11.94 -7.51 -8.89
C LEU A 182 -11.81 -8.45 -7.68
N MET A 183 -11.83 -7.90 -6.48
CA MET A 183 -11.76 -8.69 -5.24
C MET A 183 -12.98 -9.62 -5.09
N ASN A 184 -14.19 -9.15 -5.45
CA ASN A 184 -15.40 -9.97 -5.38
C ASN A 184 -15.35 -11.11 -6.41
N LYS A 185 -14.88 -10.83 -7.63
CA LYS A 185 -14.67 -11.87 -8.66
C LYS A 185 -13.75 -12.97 -8.13
N GLU A 186 -12.61 -12.61 -7.59
CA GLU A 186 -11.62 -13.57 -7.07
C GLU A 186 -12.13 -14.34 -5.86
N PHE A 187 -12.87 -13.70 -4.93
CA PHE A 187 -13.53 -14.41 -3.83
C PHE A 187 -14.63 -15.35 -4.33
N GLY A 188 -15.36 -14.99 -5.39
CA GLY A 188 -16.36 -15.84 -6.05
C GLY A 188 -15.72 -17.08 -6.67
N GLU A 189 -14.63 -16.92 -7.41
CA GLU A 189 -13.87 -18.03 -8.02
C GLU A 189 -13.29 -18.99 -6.95
N LEU A 190 -13.00 -18.50 -5.75
CA LEU A 190 -12.58 -19.31 -4.60
C LEU A 190 -13.77 -19.97 -3.88
N ASN A 191 -15.01 -19.87 -4.40
CA ASN A 191 -16.24 -20.34 -3.75
C ASN A 191 -16.43 -19.83 -2.30
N ILE A 192 -15.97 -18.60 -2.03
CA ILE A 192 -16.06 -17.96 -0.71
C ILE A 192 -17.18 -16.92 -0.71
N ASN A 193 -18.27 -17.17 -1.39
CA ASN A 193 -19.52 -16.44 -1.20
C ASN A 193 -20.19 -16.88 0.10
N THR A 194 -20.86 -15.97 0.75
CA THR A 194 -21.37 -16.00 2.13
C THR A 194 -22.35 -17.13 2.50
N LYS A 195 -22.52 -18.15 1.62
CA LYS A 195 -23.31 -19.35 1.89
C LYS A 195 -22.40 -20.58 1.82
N GLU A 196 -22.43 -21.36 2.86
CA GLU A 196 -21.65 -22.55 3.18
C GLU A 196 -20.97 -23.30 2.04
N VAL A 197 -19.66 -23.60 2.20
CA VAL A 197 -18.95 -24.55 1.36
C VAL A 197 -18.42 -25.71 2.19
N LYS A 198 -18.97 -26.87 1.91
CA LYS A 198 -18.39 -28.16 2.31
C LYS A 198 -17.29 -28.57 1.32
N LYS A 199 -16.12 -28.91 1.86
CA LYS A 199 -15.07 -29.85 1.43
C LYS A 199 -14.13 -29.53 0.25
N ASN A 200 -12.85 -29.63 0.60
CA ASN A 200 -11.67 -30.11 -0.16
C ASN A 200 -11.23 -29.35 -1.40
N VAL A 201 -10.33 -28.36 -1.18
CA VAL A 201 -9.39 -27.90 -2.21
C VAL A 201 -7.97 -28.16 -1.70
N PRO A 202 -7.07 -28.73 -2.53
CA PRO A 202 -5.68 -28.98 -2.14
C PRO A 202 -4.95 -27.66 -1.83
N ASN A 203 -3.95 -27.75 -0.98
CA ASN A 203 -3.10 -26.69 -0.43
C ASN A 203 -2.46 -25.78 -1.52
N ALA A 204 -3.24 -24.89 -2.13
CA ALA A 204 -2.70 -23.70 -2.76
C ALA A 204 -2.50 -22.66 -1.67
N GLY A 205 -1.30 -22.10 -1.54
CA GLY A 205 -0.90 -21.19 -0.48
C GLY A 205 -1.97 -20.14 -0.13
N ASN A 206 -2.09 -19.80 1.13
CA ASN A 206 -3.20 -19.02 1.70
C ASN A 206 -3.40 -17.59 1.16
N TYR A 207 -2.70 -17.20 0.07
CA TYR A 207 -2.70 -15.87 -0.51
C TYR A 207 -2.86 -15.91 -2.03
N LYS A 208 -3.70 -15.02 -2.56
CA LYS A 208 -3.78 -14.72 -4.00
C LYS A 208 -3.55 -13.23 -4.22
N ILE A 209 -2.73 -12.90 -5.21
CA ILE A 209 -2.42 -11.53 -5.60
C ILE A 209 -3.32 -11.14 -6.77
N VAL A 210 -4.11 -10.08 -6.57
CA VAL A 210 -4.94 -9.48 -7.61
C VAL A 210 -4.27 -8.20 -8.08
N VAL A 211 -3.86 -8.14 -9.34
CA VAL A 211 -3.20 -6.99 -9.94
C VAL A 211 -4.20 -6.19 -10.76
N GLY A 212 -4.42 -4.94 -10.39
CA GLY A 212 -5.38 -4.05 -11.06
C GLY A 212 -4.84 -3.38 -12.33
N THR A 213 -5.75 -2.79 -13.07
CA THR A 213 -5.64 -2.29 -14.45
C THR A 213 -4.87 -0.97 -14.61
N PHE A 214 -4.25 -0.81 -15.77
CA PHE A 214 -3.52 0.38 -16.21
C PHE A 214 -4.48 1.42 -16.83
N LYS A 215 -4.16 2.69 -16.66
CA LYS A 215 -4.93 3.83 -17.20
C LYS A 215 -5.02 3.85 -18.75
N TYR A 216 -4.07 3.22 -19.44
CA TYR A 216 -4.02 3.17 -20.90
C TYR A 216 -4.04 1.72 -21.38
N LYS A 217 -5.10 1.33 -22.10
CA LYS A 217 -5.27 0.00 -22.73
C LYS A 217 -4.04 -0.42 -23.54
N LYS A 218 -3.46 0.52 -24.29
CA LYS A 218 -2.23 0.31 -25.10
C LYS A 218 -1.01 -0.13 -24.26
N ASN A 219 -0.86 0.37 -23.04
CA ASN A 219 0.23 0.00 -22.14
C ASN A 219 -0.04 -1.37 -21.47
N ALA A 220 -1.29 -1.68 -21.18
CA ALA A 220 -1.70 -2.99 -20.66
C ALA A 220 -1.48 -4.09 -21.71
N GLU A 221 -1.83 -3.86 -22.97
CA GLU A 221 -1.61 -4.78 -24.08
C GLU A 221 -0.13 -5.02 -24.37
N LYS A 222 0.71 -3.98 -24.32
CA LYS A 222 2.17 -4.08 -24.46
C LYS A 222 2.79 -4.91 -23.33
N GLN A 223 2.36 -4.70 -22.09
CA GLN A 223 2.79 -5.50 -20.93
C GLN A 223 2.29 -6.94 -21.01
N LEU A 224 1.06 -7.16 -21.47
CA LEU A 224 0.49 -8.49 -21.65
C LEU A 224 1.26 -9.30 -22.72
N LYS A 225 1.64 -8.67 -23.84
CA LYS A 225 2.50 -9.28 -24.87
C LYS A 225 3.87 -9.67 -24.30
N LEU A 226 4.49 -8.79 -23.49
CA LEU A 226 5.78 -9.07 -22.84
C LEU A 226 5.69 -10.22 -21.83
N ILE A 227 4.60 -10.30 -21.07
CA ILE A 227 4.35 -11.37 -20.10
C ILE A 227 4.11 -12.70 -20.82
N LYS A 228 3.28 -12.73 -21.86
CA LYS A 228 3.01 -13.93 -22.65
C LYS A 228 4.26 -14.46 -23.35
N HIS A 229 5.12 -13.56 -23.84
CA HIS A 229 6.38 -13.96 -24.48
C HIS A 229 7.40 -14.54 -23.47
N LYS A 230 7.43 -14.02 -22.24
CA LYS A 230 8.36 -14.46 -21.20
C LYS A 230 7.87 -15.64 -20.34
N TYR A 231 6.56 -15.90 -20.33
CA TYR A 231 5.91 -16.96 -19.54
C TYR A 231 4.74 -17.58 -20.32
N PRO A 232 5.02 -18.45 -21.32
CA PRO A 232 3.99 -18.97 -22.22
C PRO A 232 2.94 -19.89 -21.57
N LYS A 233 3.12 -20.33 -20.33
CA LYS A 233 2.20 -21.23 -19.59
C LYS A 233 1.23 -20.53 -18.62
N THR A 234 1.05 -19.21 -18.69
CA THR A 234 0.09 -18.48 -17.83
C THR A 234 -1.20 -18.11 -18.56
N THR A 235 -1.70 -19.01 -19.43
CA THR A 235 -3.02 -18.91 -20.02
C THR A 235 -3.89 -20.02 -19.46
N SER A 236 -4.63 -19.72 -18.43
CA SER A 236 -5.99 -20.21 -18.10
C SER A 236 -6.50 -19.48 -16.86
#